data_dd36ad8d316f2b293377c349e3255170
#
_entry.id   dd36ad8d316f2b293377c349e3255170
#
_cell.length_a   1.000
_cell.length_b   1.000
_cell.length_c   1.000
_cell.angle_alpha   90.00
_cell.angle_beta   90.00
_cell.angle_gamma   90.00
#
_symmetry.space_group_name_H-M   'P 1'
#
loop_
_entity.id
_entity.type
_entity.pdbx_description
1 polymer ?
#
loop_
_entity_poly.entity_id
_entity_poly.type
_entity_poly.pdbx_seq_one_letter_code
_entity_poly.pdbx_strand_id
1 'polypeptide(L)'
;MNDLELVVLDVAAGTAMESQSGLQMNRPRIYGALAGPSRGRVGAIVMHPTSNFMGHYLMEPFAKRGIGLLALNSRFAGNDSVLVMERVLQDLGAGVAFMRERFDTVFLIGNSGGAALMSFYQAQAEHLTVRDTPAGDPIHIAPGDLPPADGIALMAGHIGRSRLLLNWLDASVVDERDPLARNPELDIYDPANRPPFSPEFVARIRAEQRARSERITATAKARLAHLRSLPDGPRDEPFLVYRTYADPRFIDLSLDANDRKPGGNRGDDPRQMNYGVSNLGRFTSLTAWLSQWSLESRADGPTNLAKTSVPVLHLEYTADAAVFPSDIREWSAAMSKSGKAREEFHRIEKGNHYLKGQPELVERVADLSQAWSQKLPRRQQ
;
A
#
# COMPACT_ATOMS: atom_id res chain seq x y z
N MET A 1 11.47 -10.33 -24.64
CA MET A 1 11.12 -10.77 -23.27
C MET A 1 11.55 -12.22 -23.16
N ASN A 2 12.77 -12.45 -22.74
CA ASN A 2 13.30 -13.79 -22.54
C ASN A 2 12.84 -14.26 -21.16
N ASP A 3 12.23 -15.44 -21.14
CA ASP A 3 11.91 -16.24 -19.96
C ASP A 3 11.11 -15.54 -18.85
N LEU A 4 9.82 -15.36 -19.10
CA LEU A 4 8.84 -15.03 -18.06
C LEU A 4 8.27 -16.35 -17.52
N GLU A 5 8.52 -16.67 -16.25
CA GLU A 5 7.94 -17.81 -15.55
C GLU A 5 6.62 -17.40 -14.89
N LEU A 6 5.52 -18.07 -15.22
CA LEU A 6 4.28 -17.94 -14.49
C LEU A 6 4.39 -18.69 -13.14
N VAL A 7 4.21 -17.98 -12.06
CA VAL A 7 4.31 -18.53 -10.70
C VAL A 7 2.92 -18.66 -10.10
N VAL A 8 2.60 -19.85 -9.57
CA VAL A 8 1.35 -20.13 -8.86
C VAL A 8 1.69 -20.66 -7.47
N LEU A 9 1.22 -19.99 -6.43
CA LEU A 9 1.50 -20.35 -5.05
C LEU A 9 0.21 -20.64 -4.30
N ASP A 10 0.18 -21.76 -3.58
CA ASP A 10 -0.88 -22.04 -2.62
C ASP A 10 -0.67 -21.17 -1.37
N VAL A 11 -1.76 -20.62 -0.84
CA VAL A 11 -1.74 -19.79 0.36
C VAL A 11 -2.74 -20.30 1.38
N ALA A 12 -2.55 -19.94 2.66
CA ALA A 12 -3.45 -20.34 3.72
C ALA A 12 -4.88 -19.87 3.44
N ALA A 13 -5.86 -20.77 3.57
CA ALA A 13 -7.27 -20.43 3.46
C ALA A 13 -7.68 -19.50 4.60
N GLY A 14 -8.49 -18.50 4.25
CA GLY A 14 -9.19 -17.67 5.21
C GLY A 14 -10.59 -18.20 5.51
N THR A 15 -11.38 -17.38 6.19
CA THR A 15 -12.82 -17.61 6.32
C THR A 15 -13.50 -17.16 5.04
N ALA A 16 -14.32 -17.97 4.43
CA ALA A 16 -15.19 -17.77 3.28
C ALA A 16 -14.83 -16.63 2.29
N MET A 17 -14.77 -16.94 1.00
CA MET A 17 -14.73 -16.01 -0.14
C MET A 17 -13.68 -14.86 -0.12
N GLU A 18 -12.57 -15.04 0.57
CA GLU A 18 -11.48 -14.04 0.60
C GLU A 18 -10.75 -13.93 -0.75
N SER A 19 -10.77 -14.99 -1.55
CA SER A 19 -10.14 -14.98 -2.87
C SER A 19 -11.18 -14.95 -3.97
N GLN A 20 -11.07 -14.00 -4.87
CA GLN A 20 -11.91 -13.93 -6.06
C GLN A 20 -11.33 -14.65 -7.28
N SER A 21 -10.32 -15.47 -7.10
CA SER A 21 -9.77 -16.29 -8.17
C SER A 21 -10.65 -17.49 -8.54
N GLY A 22 -11.97 -17.30 -8.54
CA GLY A 22 -12.94 -18.28 -9.01
C GLY A 22 -13.16 -19.47 -8.07
N LEU A 23 -13.22 -20.70 -8.61
CA LEU A 23 -13.58 -21.94 -7.91
C LEU A 23 -12.59 -22.40 -6.81
N GLN A 24 -11.64 -21.59 -6.40
CA GLN A 24 -10.55 -21.98 -5.49
C GLN A 24 -10.80 -21.64 -4.01
N MET A 25 -12.04 -21.64 -3.59
CA MET A 25 -12.43 -21.28 -2.22
C MET A 25 -11.79 -22.15 -1.13
N ASN A 26 -11.52 -23.42 -1.42
CA ASN A 26 -10.93 -24.37 -0.45
C ASN A 26 -9.41 -24.40 -0.47
N ARG A 27 -8.78 -23.86 -1.52
CA ARG A 27 -7.32 -23.78 -1.67
C ARG A 27 -7.01 -22.49 -2.44
N PRO A 28 -7.00 -21.36 -1.76
CA PRO A 28 -6.72 -20.10 -2.44
C PRO A 28 -5.31 -20.10 -3.01
N ARG A 29 -5.18 -19.58 -4.22
CA ARG A 29 -3.92 -19.43 -4.92
C ARG A 29 -3.69 -17.99 -5.28
N ILE A 30 -2.43 -17.62 -5.26
CA ILE A 30 -1.97 -16.34 -5.78
C ILE A 30 -1.10 -16.56 -7.01
N TYR A 31 -1.06 -15.55 -7.85
CA TYR A 31 -0.40 -15.61 -9.14
C TYR A 31 0.65 -14.53 -9.23
N GLY A 32 1.77 -14.85 -9.84
CA GLY A 32 2.85 -13.93 -10.10
C GLY A 32 3.57 -14.24 -11.40
N ALA A 33 4.46 -13.36 -11.78
CA ALA A 33 5.35 -13.51 -12.91
C ALA A 33 6.78 -13.26 -12.44
N LEU A 34 7.67 -14.23 -12.64
CA LEU A 34 9.10 -14.10 -12.38
C LEU A 34 9.81 -13.75 -13.69
N ALA A 35 10.48 -12.61 -13.73
CA ALA A 35 11.30 -12.14 -14.83
C ALA A 35 12.79 -12.21 -14.46
N GLY A 36 13.64 -12.50 -15.44
CA GLY A 36 15.09 -12.64 -15.25
C GLY A 36 15.49 -14.05 -14.83
N PRO A 37 16.64 -14.22 -14.15
CA PRO A 37 17.09 -15.54 -13.74
C PRO A 37 16.09 -16.18 -12.77
N SER A 38 15.82 -17.47 -12.98
CA SER A 38 14.94 -18.26 -12.10
C SER A 38 15.62 -18.68 -10.79
N ARG A 39 16.96 -18.60 -10.73
CA ARG A 39 17.83 -18.84 -9.57
C ARG A 39 19.06 -17.96 -9.66
N GLY A 40 19.66 -17.62 -8.53
CA GLY A 40 20.90 -16.84 -8.52
C GLY A 40 21.17 -16.11 -7.22
N ARG A 41 22.04 -15.10 -7.31
CA ARG A 41 22.47 -14.35 -6.14
C ARG A 41 21.39 -13.45 -5.57
N VAL A 42 20.68 -12.68 -6.41
CA VAL A 42 19.75 -11.64 -5.97
C VAL A 42 18.38 -11.88 -6.59
N GLY A 43 17.39 -12.00 -5.72
CA GLY A 43 15.98 -11.97 -6.04
C GLY A 43 15.28 -10.78 -5.39
N ALA A 44 14.24 -10.30 -6.03
CA ALA A 44 13.37 -9.25 -5.53
C ALA A 44 11.91 -9.65 -5.63
N ILE A 45 11.07 -9.12 -4.74
CA ILE A 45 9.62 -9.30 -4.81
C ILE A 45 8.97 -7.92 -4.82
N VAL A 46 8.06 -7.71 -5.76
CA VAL A 46 7.15 -6.58 -5.75
C VAL A 46 5.71 -7.07 -5.63
N MET A 47 4.97 -6.53 -4.65
CA MET A 47 3.55 -6.80 -4.46
C MET A 47 2.84 -5.54 -4.01
N HIS A 48 1.63 -5.34 -4.52
CA HIS A 48 0.70 -4.33 -4.03
C HIS A 48 -0.52 -5.04 -3.39
N PRO A 49 -1.14 -4.50 -2.33
CA PRO A 49 -2.29 -5.16 -1.71
C PRO A 49 -3.43 -5.50 -2.68
N THR A 50 -3.66 -4.69 -3.72
CA THR A 50 -4.80 -4.86 -4.64
C THR A 50 -4.49 -4.64 -6.12
N SER A 51 -3.40 -3.93 -6.47
CA SER A 51 -3.06 -3.71 -7.88
C SER A 51 -2.44 -4.95 -8.48
N ASN A 52 -2.76 -5.22 -9.75
CA ASN A 52 -2.08 -6.25 -10.52
C ASN A 52 -0.67 -5.76 -10.91
N PHE A 53 0.35 -6.37 -10.32
CA PHE A 53 1.75 -6.03 -10.57
C PHE A 53 2.48 -7.01 -11.47
N MET A 54 1.80 -8.01 -12.06
CA MET A 54 2.42 -8.99 -12.96
C MET A 54 3.04 -8.38 -14.24
N GLY A 55 2.74 -7.12 -14.54
CA GLY A 55 3.36 -6.32 -15.60
C GLY A 55 4.18 -5.14 -15.06
N HIS A 56 4.80 -5.25 -13.89
CA HIS A 56 5.51 -4.16 -13.25
C HIS A 56 6.67 -3.64 -14.10
N TYR A 57 6.83 -2.32 -14.18
CA TYR A 57 7.77 -1.63 -15.05
C TYR A 57 9.26 -1.98 -14.81
N LEU A 58 9.61 -2.51 -13.65
CA LEU A 58 10.98 -2.95 -13.32
C LEU A 58 11.31 -4.37 -13.79
N MET A 59 10.38 -5.16 -14.32
CA MET A 59 10.63 -6.56 -14.64
C MET A 59 11.77 -6.72 -15.68
N GLU A 60 11.67 -6.04 -16.81
CA GLU A 60 12.70 -6.09 -17.85
C GLU A 60 14.02 -5.44 -17.43
N PRO A 61 14.02 -4.22 -16.81
CA PRO A 61 15.24 -3.60 -16.31
C PRO A 61 16.01 -4.45 -15.29
N PHE A 62 15.32 -5.14 -14.40
CA PHE A 62 15.94 -6.02 -13.42
C PHE A 62 16.48 -7.30 -14.06
N ALA A 63 15.73 -7.90 -14.97
CA ALA A 63 16.19 -9.08 -15.72
C ALA A 63 17.51 -8.81 -16.48
N LYS A 64 17.62 -7.64 -17.13
CA LYS A 64 18.86 -7.20 -17.80
C LYS A 64 20.06 -7.07 -16.85
N ARG A 65 19.81 -6.87 -15.56
CA ARG A 65 20.84 -6.73 -14.51
C ARG A 65 21.09 -8.00 -13.71
N GLY A 66 20.50 -9.12 -14.15
CA GLY A 66 20.66 -10.42 -13.49
C GLY A 66 19.95 -10.52 -12.14
N ILE A 67 18.95 -9.68 -11.89
CA ILE A 67 18.07 -9.75 -10.71
C ILE A 67 16.79 -10.49 -11.10
N GLY A 68 16.46 -11.58 -10.38
CA GLY A 68 15.17 -12.24 -10.54
C GLY A 68 14.08 -11.42 -9.85
N LEU A 69 13.11 -10.87 -10.59
CA LEU A 69 12.00 -10.11 -10.01
C LEU A 69 10.70 -10.91 -10.08
N LEU A 70 10.19 -11.31 -8.93
CA LEU A 70 8.84 -11.85 -8.76
C LEU A 70 7.84 -10.69 -8.59
N ALA A 71 7.07 -10.43 -9.63
CA ALA A 71 5.92 -9.52 -9.58
C ALA A 71 4.68 -10.33 -9.19
N LEU A 72 4.29 -10.24 -7.90
CA LEU A 72 3.30 -11.11 -7.26
C LEU A 72 2.01 -10.35 -6.98
N ASN A 73 0.88 -10.96 -7.28
CA ASN A 73 -0.44 -10.48 -6.90
C ASN A 73 -0.87 -11.08 -5.56
N SER A 74 -1.53 -10.28 -4.74
CA SER A 74 -2.23 -10.80 -3.56
C SER A 74 -3.52 -11.54 -3.96
N ARG A 75 -4.12 -12.28 -3.05
CA ARG A 75 -5.46 -12.87 -3.22
C ARG A 75 -6.57 -11.83 -3.49
N PHE A 76 -6.30 -10.56 -3.17
CA PHE A 76 -7.23 -9.44 -3.34
C PHE A 76 -6.92 -8.59 -4.59
N ALA A 77 -6.09 -9.08 -5.51
CA ALA A 77 -5.76 -8.33 -6.72
C ALA A 77 -7.02 -8.03 -7.54
N GLY A 78 -7.24 -6.74 -7.84
CA GLY A 78 -8.41 -6.25 -8.56
C GLY A 78 -9.65 -5.98 -7.69
N ASN A 79 -9.64 -6.36 -6.40
CA ASN A 79 -10.75 -6.11 -5.50
C ASN A 79 -10.31 -5.81 -4.07
N ASP A 80 -10.40 -4.56 -3.66
CA ASP A 80 -10.07 -4.14 -2.29
C ASP A 80 -11.28 -4.12 -1.34
N SER A 81 -12.47 -4.44 -1.82
CA SER A 81 -13.70 -4.35 -1.02
C SER A 81 -13.74 -5.33 0.17
N VAL A 82 -13.01 -6.42 0.07
CA VAL A 82 -12.91 -7.45 1.13
C VAL A 82 -11.47 -7.65 1.61
N LEU A 83 -10.58 -6.73 1.30
CA LEU A 83 -9.15 -6.86 1.63
C LEU A 83 -8.89 -6.78 3.13
N VAL A 84 -8.19 -7.77 3.64
CA VAL A 84 -7.67 -7.86 5.00
C VAL A 84 -6.13 -7.86 4.94
N MET A 85 -5.49 -6.81 5.45
CA MET A 85 -4.03 -6.62 5.37
C MET A 85 -3.25 -7.75 6.03
N GLU A 86 -3.78 -8.29 7.12
CA GLU A 86 -3.20 -9.41 7.86
C GLU A 86 -3.17 -10.71 7.02
N ARG A 87 -4.13 -10.89 6.09
CA ARG A 87 -4.12 -12.02 5.14
C ARG A 87 -3.08 -11.84 4.05
N VAL A 88 -2.83 -10.61 3.63
CA VAL A 88 -1.80 -10.32 2.62
C VAL A 88 -0.40 -10.65 3.13
N LEU A 89 -0.17 -10.65 4.44
CA LEU A 89 1.10 -11.14 5.02
C LEU A 89 1.36 -12.61 4.66
N GLN A 90 0.33 -13.46 4.69
CA GLN A 90 0.45 -14.87 4.32
C GLN A 90 0.76 -15.04 2.83
N ASP A 91 0.15 -14.20 1.98
CA ASP A 91 0.42 -14.18 0.54
C ASP A 91 1.87 -13.81 0.24
N LEU A 92 2.35 -12.75 0.88
CA LEU A 92 3.73 -12.31 0.71
C LEU A 92 4.71 -13.33 1.32
N GLY A 93 4.34 -13.99 2.42
CA GLY A 93 5.11 -15.07 3.04
C GLY A 93 5.37 -16.23 2.08
N ALA A 94 4.34 -16.67 1.36
CA ALA A 94 4.48 -17.70 0.33
C ALA A 94 5.43 -17.23 -0.80
N GLY A 95 5.34 -15.96 -1.21
CA GLY A 95 6.25 -15.38 -2.20
C GLY A 95 7.69 -15.32 -1.72
N VAL A 96 7.92 -14.91 -0.47
CA VAL A 96 9.28 -14.85 0.08
C VAL A 96 9.87 -16.26 0.24
N ALA A 97 9.09 -17.23 0.71
CA ALA A 97 9.52 -18.64 0.79
C ALA A 97 9.94 -19.18 -0.59
N PHE A 98 9.11 -18.96 -1.61
CA PHE A 98 9.41 -19.33 -2.99
C PHE A 98 10.73 -18.73 -3.50
N MET A 99 10.97 -17.45 -3.23
CA MET A 99 12.19 -16.76 -3.68
C MET A 99 13.41 -17.19 -2.86
N ARG A 100 13.24 -17.52 -1.58
CA ARG A 100 14.31 -18.00 -0.70
C ARG A 100 14.89 -19.36 -1.10
N GLU A 101 14.11 -20.20 -1.76
CA GLU A 101 14.59 -21.48 -2.33
C GLU A 101 15.45 -21.28 -3.58
N ARG A 102 15.47 -20.08 -4.14
CA ARG A 102 16.05 -19.77 -5.46
C ARG A 102 17.18 -18.75 -5.42
N PHE A 103 17.20 -17.87 -4.40
CA PHE A 103 18.13 -16.75 -4.35
C PHE A 103 18.82 -16.64 -2.99
N ASP A 104 20.13 -16.31 -3.01
CA ASP A 104 20.93 -16.14 -1.78
C ASP A 104 20.49 -14.90 -0.99
N THR A 105 20.09 -13.85 -1.68
CA THR A 105 19.60 -12.58 -1.14
C THR A 105 18.24 -12.26 -1.73
N VAL A 106 17.26 -11.95 -0.88
CA VAL A 106 15.89 -11.56 -1.31
C VAL A 106 15.52 -10.24 -0.67
N PHE A 107 15.16 -9.25 -1.49
CA PHE A 107 14.66 -7.97 -0.97
C PHE A 107 13.23 -7.67 -1.46
N LEU A 108 12.53 -6.84 -0.69
CA LEU A 108 11.15 -6.45 -0.95
C LEU A 108 11.12 -5.08 -1.63
N ILE A 109 10.26 -4.92 -2.63
CA ILE A 109 10.03 -3.63 -3.30
C ILE A 109 8.67 -3.11 -2.88
N GLY A 110 8.69 -2.05 -2.09
CA GLY A 110 7.51 -1.29 -1.68
C GLY A 110 7.22 -0.16 -2.65
N ASN A 111 6.51 -0.44 -3.74
CA ASN A 111 6.06 0.59 -4.68
C ASN A 111 4.62 0.99 -4.36
N SER A 112 4.35 2.29 -4.28
CA SER A 112 3.02 2.83 -3.99
C SER A 112 2.45 2.26 -2.67
N GLY A 113 1.22 1.74 -2.68
CA GLY A 113 0.61 1.08 -1.51
C GLY A 113 1.33 -0.19 -1.06
N GLY A 114 2.24 -0.74 -1.85
CA GLY A 114 3.12 -1.85 -1.47
C GLY A 114 4.13 -1.48 -0.38
N ALA A 115 4.51 -0.20 -0.23
CA ALA A 115 5.51 0.22 0.74
C ALA A 115 5.10 -0.08 2.19
N ALA A 116 3.87 0.26 2.56
CA ALA A 116 3.34 -0.05 3.89
C ALA A 116 3.16 -1.55 4.10
N LEU A 117 2.77 -2.31 3.04
CA LEU A 117 2.69 -3.77 3.10
C LEU A 117 4.07 -4.40 3.38
N MET A 118 5.12 -3.99 2.63
CA MET A 118 6.47 -4.56 2.81
C MET A 118 7.02 -4.27 4.20
N SER A 119 6.78 -3.07 4.73
CA SER A 119 7.17 -2.70 6.09
C SER A 119 6.41 -3.50 7.14
N PHE A 120 5.10 -3.68 6.97
CA PHE A 120 4.26 -4.48 7.86
C PHE A 120 4.69 -5.94 7.84
N TYR A 121 4.92 -6.51 6.64
CA TYR A 121 5.41 -7.86 6.49
C TYR A 121 6.74 -8.06 7.23
N GLN A 122 7.74 -7.23 6.94
CA GLN A 122 9.07 -7.38 7.52
C GLN A 122 9.05 -7.25 9.05
N ALA A 123 8.25 -6.33 9.59
CA ALA A 123 8.08 -6.22 11.04
C ALA A 123 7.49 -7.48 11.66
N GLN A 124 6.51 -8.12 11.00
CA GLN A 124 5.93 -9.38 11.47
C GLN A 124 6.84 -10.59 11.24
N ALA A 125 7.65 -10.56 10.19
CA ALA A 125 8.66 -11.60 9.92
C ALA A 125 9.81 -11.58 10.95
N GLU A 126 10.20 -10.40 11.44
CA GLU A 126 11.20 -10.26 12.50
C GLU A 126 10.60 -10.49 13.90
N HIS A 127 9.37 -10.00 14.14
CA HIS A 127 8.68 -10.07 15.43
C HIS A 127 7.18 -10.27 15.23
N LEU A 128 6.73 -11.52 15.17
CA LEU A 128 5.33 -11.87 14.94
C LEU A 128 4.45 -11.48 16.13
N THR A 129 3.57 -10.50 15.92
CA THR A 129 2.60 -10.01 16.93
C THR A 129 1.15 -10.13 16.49
N VAL A 130 0.89 -10.27 15.18
CA VAL A 130 -0.45 -10.44 14.64
C VAL A 130 -1.06 -11.77 15.07
N ARG A 131 -2.26 -11.71 15.68
CA ARG A 131 -3.06 -12.87 16.08
C ARG A 131 -4.49 -12.80 15.58
N ASP A 132 -4.96 -11.60 15.25
CA ASP A 132 -6.29 -11.29 14.78
C ASP A 132 -6.28 -10.08 13.85
N THR A 133 -7.42 -9.78 13.25
CA THR A 133 -7.68 -8.53 12.54
C THR A 133 -8.12 -7.42 13.51
N PRO A 134 -8.15 -6.13 13.11
CA PRO A 134 -8.79 -5.08 13.89
C PRO A 134 -10.28 -5.32 14.16
N ALA A 135 -10.93 -6.18 13.38
CA ALA A 135 -12.31 -6.63 13.59
C ALA A 135 -12.44 -7.78 14.60
N GLY A 136 -11.31 -8.31 15.13
CA GLY A 136 -11.27 -9.42 16.08
C GLY A 136 -11.33 -10.81 15.44
N ASP A 137 -11.23 -10.92 14.11
CA ASP A 137 -11.21 -12.22 13.44
C ASP A 137 -9.82 -12.85 13.56
N PRO A 138 -9.71 -14.16 13.91
CA PRO A 138 -8.42 -14.79 14.14
C PRO A 138 -7.59 -14.89 12.85
N ILE A 139 -6.30 -14.66 12.99
CA ILE A 139 -5.30 -14.85 11.94
C ILE A 139 -4.29 -15.90 12.43
N HIS A 140 -4.22 -17.01 11.74
CA HIS A 140 -3.30 -18.09 12.07
C HIS A 140 -2.04 -17.98 11.22
N ILE A 141 -0.96 -17.52 11.83
CA ILE A 141 0.40 -17.47 11.26
C ILE A 141 1.30 -18.24 12.21
N ALA A 142 1.89 -19.34 11.74
CA ALA A 142 2.83 -20.12 12.50
C ALA A 142 4.25 -19.53 12.45
N PRO A 143 5.11 -19.82 13.41
CA PRO A 143 6.53 -19.52 13.30
C PRO A 143 7.12 -20.13 12.01
N GLY A 144 7.76 -19.29 11.19
CA GLY A 144 8.33 -19.71 9.90
C GLY A 144 7.45 -19.46 8.67
N ASP A 145 6.15 -19.16 8.84
CA ASP A 145 5.27 -18.82 7.71
C ASP A 145 5.66 -17.49 7.04
N LEU A 146 6.35 -16.61 7.79
CA LEU A 146 6.83 -15.33 7.30
C LEU A 146 8.36 -15.28 7.33
N PRO A 147 9.07 -15.89 6.37
CA PRO A 147 10.53 -15.79 6.32
C PRO A 147 10.96 -14.35 6.06
N PRO A 148 11.89 -13.77 6.87
CA PRO A 148 12.29 -12.37 6.71
C PRO A 148 13.06 -12.16 5.40
N ALA A 149 12.90 -10.99 4.78
CA ALA A 149 13.71 -10.52 3.67
C ALA A 149 15.03 -9.91 4.17
N ASP A 150 15.97 -9.65 3.24
CA ASP A 150 17.30 -9.10 3.56
C ASP A 150 17.38 -7.58 3.41
N GLY A 151 16.33 -6.95 2.85
CA GLY A 151 16.22 -5.52 2.67
C GLY A 151 14.88 -5.08 2.12
N ILE A 152 14.61 -3.79 2.17
CA ILE A 152 13.41 -3.17 1.61
C ILE A 152 13.82 -2.01 0.71
N ALA A 153 13.29 -1.94 -0.52
CA ALA A 153 13.40 -0.80 -1.40
C ALA A 153 12.04 -0.06 -1.44
N LEU A 154 11.98 1.16 -0.92
CA LEU A 154 10.80 2.03 -0.96
C LEU A 154 10.86 2.90 -2.20
N MET A 155 9.86 2.81 -3.08
CA MET A 155 9.78 3.51 -4.35
C MET A 155 8.42 4.18 -4.49
N ALA A 156 8.36 5.52 -4.45
CA ALA A 156 7.09 6.24 -4.43
C ALA A 156 6.10 5.65 -3.40
N GLY A 157 6.60 5.39 -2.19
CA GLY A 157 5.94 4.56 -1.19
C GLY A 157 4.93 5.31 -0.34
N HIS A 158 3.64 4.93 -0.38
CA HIS A 158 2.64 5.44 0.56
C HIS A 158 2.91 4.96 1.98
N ILE A 159 2.71 5.85 2.95
CA ILE A 159 2.90 5.57 4.38
C ILE A 159 1.83 4.65 4.99
N GLY A 160 0.76 4.36 4.28
CA GLY A 160 -0.33 3.45 4.68
C GLY A 160 -1.63 3.76 3.96
N ARG A 161 -2.45 2.73 3.71
CA ARG A 161 -3.75 2.90 3.06
C ARG A 161 -4.69 3.75 3.92
N SER A 162 -4.71 3.51 5.23
CA SER A 162 -5.50 4.29 6.19
C SER A 162 -5.08 5.77 6.23
N ARG A 163 -3.78 6.04 6.24
CA ARG A 163 -3.22 7.39 6.24
C ARG A 163 -3.50 8.12 4.93
N LEU A 164 -3.38 7.42 3.81
CA LEU A 164 -3.71 7.95 2.50
C LEU A 164 -5.19 8.30 2.42
N LEU A 165 -6.09 7.38 2.77
CA LEU A 165 -7.53 7.63 2.70
C LEU A 165 -7.97 8.73 3.67
N LEU A 166 -7.39 8.80 4.86
CA LEU A 166 -7.63 9.89 5.81
C LEU A 166 -7.46 11.26 5.15
N ASN A 167 -6.37 11.45 4.38
CA ASN A 167 -6.10 12.69 3.68
C ASN A 167 -6.97 12.89 2.42
N TRP A 168 -7.56 11.83 1.89
CA TRP A 168 -8.37 11.86 0.67
C TRP A 168 -9.88 11.92 0.93
N LEU A 169 -10.34 11.60 2.15
CA LEU A 169 -11.74 11.78 2.52
C LEU A 169 -12.17 13.22 2.31
N ASP A 170 -13.31 13.43 1.67
CA ASP A 170 -13.85 14.77 1.49
C ASP A 170 -14.44 15.27 2.82
N ALA A 171 -13.83 16.32 3.35
CA ALA A 171 -14.23 16.94 4.62
C ALA A 171 -15.63 17.57 4.56
N SER A 172 -16.14 17.84 3.38
CA SER A 172 -17.44 18.52 3.22
C SER A 172 -18.65 17.61 3.37
N VAL A 173 -18.49 16.27 3.32
CA VAL A 173 -19.59 15.32 3.42
C VAL A 173 -20.20 15.33 4.83
N VAL A 174 -21.48 15.63 4.95
CA VAL A 174 -22.20 15.71 6.23
C VAL A 174 -23.13 14.53 6.50
N ASP A 175 -23.53 13.77 5.47
CA ASP A 175 -24.30 12.52 5.60
C ASP A 175 -23.70 11.43 4.69
N GLU A 176 -23.27 10.32 5.27
CA GLU A 176 -22.69 9.21 4.50
C GLU A 176 -23.73 8.48 3.61
N ARG A 177 -25.02 8.71 3.80
CA ARG A 177 -26.09 8.14 2.97
C ARG A 177 -26.45 9.01 1.76
N ASP A 178 -26.04 10.28 1.79
CA ASP A 178 -26.27 11.23 0.68
C ASP A 178 -24.97 11.92 0.29
N PRO A 179 -24.32 11.52 -0.83
CA PRO A 179 -23.07 12.10 -1.28
C PRO A 179 -23.19 13.57 -1.75
N LEU A 180 -24.43 14.09 -1.89
CA LEU A 180 -24.68 15.47 -2.26
C LEU A 180 -24.88 16.38 -1.04
N ALA A 181 -25.17 15.81 0.13
CA ALA A 181 -25.24 16.53 1.39
C ALA A 181 -23.84 16.98 1.81
N ARG A 182 -23.55 18.27 1.61
CA ARG A 182 -22.20 18.83 1.87
C ARG A 182 -22.26 20.16 2.61
N ASN A 183 -21.22 20.42 3.37
CA ASN A 183 -20.90 21.75 3.87
C ASN A 183 -20.00 22.48 2.85
N PRO A 184 -20.50 23.50 2.12
CA PRO A 184 -19.72 24.18 1.08
C PRO A 184 -18.47 24.89 1.62
N GLU A 185 -18.43 25.27 2.89
CA GLU A 185 -17.26 25.90 3.51
C GLU A 185 -16.07 24.94 3.67
N LEU A 186 -16.30 23.63 3.57
CA LEU A 186 -15.29 22.59 3.68
C LEU A 186 -15.05 21.83 2.36
N ASP A 187 -15.75 22.21 1.29
CA ASP A 187 -15.56 21.61 -0.03
C ASP A 187 -14.39 22.28 -0.76
N ILE A 188 -13.25 21.62 -0.86
CA ILE A 188 -12.08 22.14 -1.56
C ILE A 188 -12.32 22.39 -3.07
N TYR A 189 -13.38 21.82 -3.62
CA TYR A 189 -13.78 21.99 -5.02
C TYR A 189 -14.90 23.01 -5.22
N ASP A 190 -15.39 23.64 -4.15
CA ASP A 190 -16.33 24.74 -4.25
C ASP A 190 -15.64 25.98 -4.85
N PRO A 191 -16.24 26.65 -5.85
CA PRO A 191 -15.64 27.84 -6.46
C PRO A 191 -15.35 29.00 -5.49
N ALA A 192 -15.99 29.01 -4.30
CA ALA A 192 -15.70 29.99 -3.27
C ALA A 192 -14.38 29.69 -2.51
N ASN A 193 -13.95 28.45 -2.49
CA ASN A 193 -12.72 27.98 -1.84
C ASN A 193 -11.62 27.81 -2.92
N ARG A 194 -10.70 28.76 -3.01
CA ARG A 194 -9.66 28.74 -4.05
C ARG A 194 -8.26 28.66 -3.46
N PRO A 195 -7.36 27.89 -4.08
CA PRO A 195 -5.95 27.92 -3.71
C PRO A 195 -5.33 29.31 -4.06
N PRO A 196 -4.25 29.74 -3.37
CA PRO A 196 -3.64 29.01 -2.26
C PRO A 196 -4.52 29.01 -0.99
N PHE A 197 -4.63 27.86 -0.35
CA PHE A 197 -5.43 27.72 0.87
C PHE A 197 -4.69 28.28 2.09
N SER A 198 -5.42 28.97 2.98
CA SER A 198 -4.83 29.40 4.24
C SER A 198 -4.49 28.24 5.16
N PRO A 199 -3.51 28.37 6.05
CA PRO A 199 -3.18 27.34 7.04
C PRO A 199 -4.39 26.96 7.93
N GLU A 200 -5.24 27.92 8.27
CA GLU A 200 -6.44 27.71 9.08
C GLU A 200 -7.48 26.87 8.31
N PHE A 201 -7.66 27.15 7.03
CA PHE A 201 -8.55 26.36 6.17
C PHE A 201 -8.05 24.93 6.07
N VAL A 202 -6.76 24.71 5.78
CA VAL A 202 -6.16 23.39 5.70
C VAL A 202 -6.30 22.63 7.03
N ALA A 203 -6.07 23.31 8.16
CA ALA A 203 -6.23 22.70 9.48
C ALA A 203 -7.68 22.24 9.72
N ARG A 204 -8.69 23.05 9.34
CA ARG A 204 -10.12 22.69 9.42
C ARG A 204 -10.42 21.47 8.53
N ILE A 205 -9.94 21.44 7.29
CA ILE A 205 -10.10 20.29 6.40
C ILE A 205 -9.52 19.03 7.05
N ARG A 206 -8.29 19.07 7.55
CA ARG A 206 -7.64 17.91 8.18
C ARG A 206 -8.35 17.42 9.44
N ALA A 207 -8.85 18.35 10.26
CA ALA A 207 -9.64 18.01 11.44
C ALA A 207 -10.95 17.30 11.06
N GLU A 208 -11.67 17.78 10.04
CA GLU A 208 -12.93 17.19 9.62
C GLU A 208 -12.73 15.87 8.85
N GLN A 209 -11.66 15.72 8.07
CA GLN A 209 -11.27 14.43 7.48
C GLN A 209 -11.07 13.37 8.57
N ARG A 210 -10.40 13.71 9.66
CA ARG A 210 -10.22 12.82 10.81
C ARG A 210 -11.54 12.50 11.50
N ALA A 211 -12.35 13.52 11.81
CA ALA A 211 -13.65 13.33 12.43
C ALA A 211 -14.58 12.46 11.58
N ARG A 212 -14.56 12.64 10.25
CA ARG A 212 -15.31 11.80 9.30
C ARG A 212 -14.83 10.34 9.32
N SER A 213 -13.52 10.11 9.26
CA SER A 213 -12.94 8.76 9.38
C SER A 213 -13.34 8.05 10.67
N GLU A 214 -13.33 8.78 11.78
CA GLU A 214 -13.72 8.27 13.10
C GLU A 214 -15.22 7.93 13.16
N ARG A 215 -16.09 8.78 12.59
CA ARG A 215 -17.54 8.51 12.48
C ARG A 215 -17.84 7.25 11.66
N ILE A 216 -17.20 7.10 10.49
CA ILE A 216 -17.36 5.91 9.66
C ILE A 216 -16.88 4.66 10.40
N THR A 217 -15.73 4.75 11.07
CA THR A 217 -15.15 3.63 11.84
C THR A 217 -16.07 3.23 13.01
N ALA A 218 -16.59 4.20 13.76
CA ALA A 218 -17.53 3.93 14.85
C ALA A 218 -18.80 3.24 14.33
N THR A 219 -19.36 3.70 13.20
CA THR A 219 -20.52 3.08 12.56
C THR A 219 -20.21 1.65 12.12
N ALA A 220 -19.05 1.42 11.48
CA ALA A 220 -18.64 0.09 11.04
C ALA A 220 -18.50 -0.87 12.23
N LYS A 221 -17.88 -0.44 13.32
CA LYS A 221 -17.73 -1.25 14.56
C LYS A 221 -19.07 -1.58 15.20
N ALA A 222 -19.95 -0.59 15.36
CA ALA A 222 -21.28 -0.80 15.92
C ALA A 222 -22.11 -1.77 15.10
N ARG A 223 -22.08 -1.61 13.78
CA ARG A 223 -22.81 -2.48 12.85
C ARG A 223 -22.26 -3.91 12.88
N LEU A 224 -20.93 -4.07 12.85
CA LEU A 224 -20.28 -5.38 12.93
C LEU A 224 -20.62 -6.10 14.24
N ALA A 225 -20.57 -5.39 15.36
CA ALA A 225 -20.95 -5.94 16.66
C ALA A 225 -22.42 -6.39 16.68
N HIS A 226 -23.32 -5.58 16.11
CA HIS A 226 -24.74 -5.97 15.98
C HIS A 226 -24.91 -7.23 15.15
N LEU A 227 -24.32 -7.30 13.94
CA LEU A 227 -24.43 -8.49 13.08
C LEU A 227 -23.94 -9.76 13.80
N ARG A 228 -22.82 -9.66 14.49
CA ARG A 228 -22.20 -10.79 15.19
C ARG A 228 -22.95 -11.21 16.45
N SER A 229 -23.83 -10.37 16.98
CA SER A 229 -24.71 -10.70 18.10
C SER A 229 -25.94 -11.52 17.68
N LEU A 230 -26.29 -11.55 16.37
CA LEU A 230 -27.40 -12.32 15.86
C LEU A 230 -27.01 -13.80 15.75
N PRO A 231 -27.79 -14.76 16.27
CA PRO A 231 -27.44 -16.19 16.26
C PRO A 231 -27.12 -16.75 14.87
N ASP A 232 -27.94 -16.41 13.87
CA ASP A 232 -27.83 -16.87 12.48
C ASP A 232 -27.62 -15.72 11.50
N GLY A 233 -27.15 -14.57 11.98
CA GLY A 233 -26.94 -13.37 11.18
C GLY A 233 -25.66 -13.41 10.33
N PRO A 234 -25.53 -12.51 9.34
CA PRO A 234 -24.31 -12.35 8.58
C PRO A 234 -23.17 -11.90 9.50
N ARG A 235 -21.96 -12.36 9.20
CA ARG A 235 -20.76 -12.04 10.00
C ARG A 235 -20.09 -10.74 9.58
N ASP A 236 -20.41 -10.23 8.40
CA ASP A 236 -19.90 -8.99 7.79
C ASP A 236 -20.94 -8.49 6.76
N GLU A 237 -20.83 -7.24 6.32
CA GLU A 237 -21.65 -6.69 5.24
C GLU A 237 -20.88 -5.63 4.44
N PRO A 238 -21.22 -5.43 3.14
CA PRO A 238 -20.64 -4.34 2.36
C PRO A 238 -21.28 -2.99 2.72
N PHE A 239 -20.50 -1.92 2.59
CA PHE A 239 -21.00 -0.56 2.63
C PHE A 239 -20.22 0.36 1.68
N LEU A 240 -20.75 1.57 1.47
CA LEU A 240 -20.19 2.56 0.57
C LEU A 240 -19.61 3.73 1.37
N VAL A 241 -18.47 4.25 0.93
CA VAL A 241 -17.91 5.50 1.39
C VAL A 241 -17.77 6.43 0.20
N TYR A 242 -18.55 7.50 0.19
CA TYR A 242 -18.56 8.46 -0.92
C TYR A 242 -17.41 9.46 -0.82
N ARG A 243 -17.04 10.06 -1.94
CA ARG A 243 -16.14 11.22 -2.02
C ARG A 243 -14.82 10.98 -1.28
N THR A 244 -14.00 10.13 -1.87
CA THR A 244 -12.72 9.70 -1.30
C THR A 244 -11.51 10.20 -2.13
N TYR A 245 -11.60 11.41 -2.70
CA TYR A 245 -10.51 12.02 -3.48
C TYR A 245 -10.49 13.55 -3.33
N ALA A 246 -10.28 14.03 -2.11
CA ALA A 246 -10.32 15.45 -1.77
C ALA A 246 -9.13 15.89 -0.89
N ASP A 247 -7.91 15.58 -1.32
CA ASP A 247 -6.71 16.13 -0.68
C ASP A 247 -6.46 17.55 -1.21
N PRO A 248 -6.35 18.57 -0.37
CA PRO A 248 -6.00 19.92 -0.78
C PRO A 248 -4.74 20.01 -1.65
N ARG A 249 -3.76 19.12 -1.44
CA ARG A 249 -2.50 19.06 -2.20
C ARG A 249 -2.70 18.73 -3.68
N PHE A 250 -3.84 18.18 -4.09
CA PHE A 250 -4.12 17.91 -5.51
C PHE A 250 -4.32 19.18 -6.34
N ILE A 251 -4.81 20.26 -5.72
CA ILE A 251 -5.12 21.51 -6.40
C ILE A 251 -4.29 22.70 -5.91
N ASP A 252 -3.72 22.62 -4.70
CA ASP A 252 -2.80 23.62 -4.17
C ASP A 252 -1.36 23.09 -4.16
N LEU A 253 -0.57 23.54 -5.14
CA LEU A 253 0.82 23.11 -5.29
C LEU A 253 1.77 23.73 -4.27
N SER A 254 1.34 24.74 -3.52
CA SER A 254 2.13 25.33 -2.43
C SER A 254 2.15 24.45 -1.19
N LEU A 255 1.14 23.58 -1.04
CA LEU A 255 1.07 22.65 0.07
C LEU A 255 1.98 21.44 -0.20
N ASP A 256 2.96 21.25 0.68
CA ASP A 256 3.92 20.15 0.58
C ASP A 256 4.59 20.10 -0.82
N ALA A 257 5.17 21.23 -1.23
CA ALA A 257 5.59 21.53 -2.59
C ALA A 257 6.65 20.56 -3.13
N ASN A 258 6.46 20.12 -4.35
CA ASN A 258 7.39 19.31 -5.15
C ASN A 258 7.16 19.62 -6.66
N ASP A 259 7.76 18.85 -7.57
CA ASP A 259 7.68 19.07 -9.02
C ASP A 259 6.37 18.55 -9.66
N ARG A 260 5.36 18.14 -8.87
CA ARG A 260 4.09 17.59 -9.41
C ARG A 260 3.30 18.59 -10.22
N LYS A 261 2.46 18.06 -11.11
CA LYS A 261 1.38 18.81 -11.76
C LYS A 261 0.11 18.78 -10.90
N PRO A 262 -0.82 19.75 -11.05
CA PRO A 262 -2.14 19.66 -10.44
C PRO A 262 -2.89 18.40 -10.86
N GLY A 263 -3.76 17.85 -10.00
CA GLY A 263 -4.70 16.78 -10.37
C GLY A 263 -4.52 15.45 -9.63
N GLY A 264 -3.38 15.21 -8.99
CA GLY A 264 -3.09 13.91 -8.36
C GLY A 264 -2.70 12.83 -9.39
N ASN A 265 -2.63 11.57 -8.97
CA ASN A 265 -2.13 10.45 -9.79
C ASN A 265 -3.22 9.62 -10.48
N ARG A 266 -4.51 9.98 -10.35
CA ARG A 266 -5.65 9.21 -10.86
C ARG A 266 -6.42 9.87 -12.00
N GLY A 267 -6.01 11.03 -12.43
CA GLY A 267 -6.65 11.79 -13.51
C GLY A 267 -6.40 13.29 -13.38
N ASP A 268 -6.66 14.00 -14.46
CA ASP A 268 -6.39 15.44 -14.56
C ASP A 268 -7.45 16.29 -13.83
N ASP A 269 -8.63 15.73 -13.55
CA ASP A 269 -9.71 16.39 -12.82
C ASP A 269 -10.01 15.66 -11.50
N PRO A 270 -9.41 16.11 -10.37
CA PRO A 270 -9.62 15.48 -9.07
C PRO A 270 -11.08 15.64 -8.55
N ARG A 271 -11.81 16.66 -9.00
CA ARG A 271 -13.22 16.81 -8.65
C ARG A 271 -14.07 15.70 -9.28
N GLN A 272 -13.88 15.40 -10.57
CA GLN A 272 -14.55 14.27 -11.21
C GLN A 272 -14.19 12.95 -10.52
N MET A 273 -12.93 12.77 -10.17
CA MET A 273 -12.48 11.58 -9.42
C MET A 273 -13.15 11.49 -8.05
N ASN A 274 -13.36 12.63 -7.37
CA ASN A 274 -14.05 12.67 -6.08
C ASN A 274 -15.53 12.27 -6.17
N TYR A 275 -16.22 12.61 -7.24
CA TYR A 275 -17.62 12.22 -7.49
C TYR A 275 -17.75 10.91 -8.30
N GLY A 276 -16.70 10.40 -8.89
CA GLY A 276 -16.71 9.20 -9.73
C GLY A 276 -17.19 7.95 -8.99
N VAL A 277 -17.70 6.98 -9.73
CA VAL A 277 -18.22 5.72 -9.17
C VAL A 277 -17.14 4.90 -8.50
N SER A 278 -15.96 4.82 -9.09
CA SER A 278 -14.84 4.00 -8.60
C SER A 278 -13.68 4.86 -8.12
N ASN A 279 -13.26 4.64 -6.89
CA ASN A 279 -12.02 5.14 -6.31
C ASN A 279 -11.65 4.31 -5.07
N LEU A 280 -10.50 4.56 -4.44
CA LEU A 280 -10.07 3.84 -3.23
C LEU A 280 -11.09 4.02 -2.09
N GLY A 281 -11.35 2.93 -1.38
CA GLY A 281 -12.20 2.91 -0.19
C GLY A 281 -13.70 3.08 -0.43
N ARG A 282 -14.17 3.16 -1.68
CA ARG A 282 -15.60 3.37 -2.00
C ARG A 282 -16.48 2.19 -1.71
N PHE A 283 -16.03 1.01 -2.11
CA PHE A 283 -16.71 -0.25 -1.88
C PHE A 283 -15.89 -1.01 -0.85
N THR A 284 -16.47 -1.31 0.29
CA THR A 284 -15.74 -1.99 1.35
C THR A 284 -16.69 -2.80 2.24
N SER A 285 -16.19 -3.86 2.88
CA SER A 285 -16.92 -4.49 3.97
C SER A 285 -16.51 -3.87 5.30
N LEU A 286 -17.29 -4.14 6.36
CA LEU A 286 -16.98 -3.61 7.69
C LEU A 286 -15.62 -4.09 8.18
N THR A 287 -15.31 -5.38 8.01
CA THR A 287 -14.01 -5.96 8.37
C THR A 287 -12.87 -5.38 7.55
N ALA A 288 -13.07 -5.24 6.23
CA ALA A 288 -12.09 -4.67 5.33
C ALA A 288 -11.81 -3.18 5.65
N TRP A 289 -12.84 -2.41 5.99
CA TRP A 289 -12.66 -1.04 6.45
C TRP A 289 -11.73 -0.94 7.65
N LEU A 290 -11.97 -1.77 8.67
CA LEU A 290 -11.15 -1.77 9.89
C LEU A 290 -9.71 -2.16 9.62
N SER A 291 -9.48 -3.18 8.77
CA SER A 291 -8.13 -3.69 8.49
C SER A 291 -7.29 -2.74 7.61
N GLN A 292 -7.90 -2.06 6.63
CA GLN A 292 -7.12 -1.32 5.64
C GLN A 292 -7.33 0.21 5.64
N TRP A 293 -8.54 0.71 5.98
CA TRP A 293 -8.91 2.11 5.78
C TRP A 293 -9.06 2.91 7.06
N SER A 294 -9.43 2.28 8.16
CA SER A 294 -9.54 2.95 9.46
C SER A 294 -8.16 3.26 10.06
N LEU A 295 -8.11 4.20 11.00
CA LEU A 295 -6.89 4.47 11.77
C LEU A 295 -6.51 3.32 12.74
N GLU A 296 -7.35 2.28 12.85
CA GLU A 296 -7.05 1.06 13.59
C GLU A 296 -6.24 0.05 12.75
N SER A 297 -6.03 0.33 11.45
CA SER A 297 -5.20 -0.50 10.57
C SER A 297 -3.80 -0.67 11.14
N ARG A 298 -3.33 -1.91 11.19
CA ARG A 298 -1.97 -2.25 11.64
C ARG A 298 -0.90 -2.04 10.57
N ALA A 299 -1.31 -1.78 9.32
CA ALA A 299 -0.41 -1.58 8.19
C ALA A 299 0.03 -0.11 8.03
N ASP A 300 0.39 0.56 9.13
CA ASP A 300 1.07 1.85 9.12
C ASP A 300 2.55 1.63 8.80
N GLY A 301 2.98 2.14 7.66
CA GLY A 301 4.29 1.86 7.10
C GLY A 301 5.45 2.33 7.99
N PRO A 302 5.55 3.64 8.34
CA PRO A 302 6.62 4.16 9.18
C PRO A 302 6.67 3.51 10.56
N THR A 303 5.50 3.26 11.19
CA THR A 303 5.42 2.59 12.50
C THR A 303 5.98 1.15 12.43
N ASN A 304 5.68 0.42 11.35
CA ASN A 304 6.21 -0.92 11.17
C ASN A 304 7.68 -0.91 10.77
N LEU A 305 8.09 0.00 9.86
CA LEU A 305 9.50 0.10 9.44
C LEU A 305 10.44 0.40 10.60
N ALA A 306 10.00 1.21 11.57
CA ALA A 306 10.77 1.51 12.78
C ALA A 306 11.06 0.28 13.64
N LYS A 307 10.31 -0.81 13.48
CA LYS A 307 10.47 -2.09 14.19
C LYS A 307 11.36 -3.09 13.45
N THR A 308 11.77 -2.79 12.21
CA THR A 308 12.60 -3.69 11.39
C THR A 308 14.08 -3.38 11.54
N SER A 309 14.93 -4.35 11.21
CA SER A 309 16.40 -4.22 11.30
C SER A 309 17.12 -4.17 9.96
N VAL A 310 16.43 -4.47 8.86
CA VAL A 310 17.06 -4.61 7.53
C VAL A 310 17.48 -3.28 6.91
N PRO A 311 18.48 -3.28 6.00
CA PRO A 311 18.83 -2.11 5.17
C PRO A 311 17.64 -1.65 4.29
N VAL A 312 17.57 -0.35 4.04
CA VAL A 312 16.49 0.26 3.24
C VAL A 312 17.08 1.13 2.14
N LEU A 313 16.69 0.86 0.91
CA LEU A 313 16.85 1.79 -0.21
C LEU A 313 15.61 2.67 -0.28
N HIS A 314 15.76 3.99 -0.15
CA HIS A 314 14.64 4.91 -0.15
C HIS A 314 14.73 5.88 -1.34
N LEU A 315 13.78 5.79 -2.26
CA LEU A 315 13.74 6.58 -3.48
C LEU A 315 12.56 7.57 -3.46
N GLU A 316 12.88 8.85 -3.34
CA GLU A 316 11.93 9.95 -3.52
C GLU A 316 11.76 10.24 -5.01
N TYR A 317 10.52 10.30 -5.51
CA TYR A 317 10.21 10.77 -6.86
C TYR A 317 9.67 12.19 -6.78
N THR A 318 10.44 13.18 -7.29
CA THR A 318 10.15 14.59 -6.97
C THR A 318 8.93 15.18 -7.69
N ALA A 319 8.44 14.53 -8.76
CA ALA A 319 7.18 14.92 -9.43
C ALA A 319 6.01 13.99 -9.09
N ASP A 320 6.10 13.28 -7.95
CA ASP A 320 5.01 12.43 -7.48
C ASP A 320 3.80 13.26 -7.02
N ALA A 321 2.62 12.93 -7.53
CA ALA A 321 1.35 13.59 -7.21
C ALA A 321 0.50 12.78 -6.19
N ALA A 322 1.09 11.78 -5.53
CA ALA A 322 0.41 10.91 -4.57
C ALA A 322 1.24 10.62 -3.32
N VAL A 323 2.57 10.66 -3.43
CA VAL A 323 3.51 10.57 -2.30
C VAL A 323 4.22 11.93 -2.22
N PHE A 324 4.14 12.55 -1.07
CA PHE A 324 4.57 13.93 -0.89
C PHE A 324 5.83 14.02 -0.02
N PRO A 325 6.56 15.16 -0.04
CA PRO A 325 7.75 15.34 0.79
C PRO A 325 7.53 15.08 2.29
N SER A 326 6.31 15.32 2.81
CA SER A 326 5.98 14.97 4.19
C SER A 326 6.03 13.46 4.44
N ASP A 327 5.55 12.64 3.49
CA ASP A 327 5.58 11.18 3.61
C ASP A 327 7.02 10.67 3.58
N ILE A 328 7.86 11.27 2.72
CA ILE A 328 9.31 10.94 2.64
C ILE A 328 10.00 11.22 3.99
N ARG A 329 9.70 12.38 4.60
CA ARG A 329 10.25 12.72 5.92
C ARG A 329 9.81 11.73 7.01
N GLU A 330 8.56 11.26 6.97
CA GLU A 330 8.08 10.26 7.93
C GLU A 330 8.80 8.91 7.78
N TRP A 331 9.04 8.47 6.53
CA TRP A 331 9.83 7.26 6.26
C TRP A 331 11.26 7.39 6.81
N SER A 332 11.99 8.47 6.50
CA SER A 332 13.35 8.68 6.99
C SER A 332 13.41 8.81 8.52
N ALA A 333 12.43 9.47 9.12
CA ALA A 333 12.32 9.56 10.58
C ALA A 333 12.11 8.19 11.25
N ALA A 334 11.34 7.29 10.62
CA ALA A 334 11.14 5.93 11.11
C ALA A 334 12.44 5.11 11.11
N MET A 335 13.26 5.26 10.08
CA MET A 335 14.56 4.57 9.98
C MET A 335 15.59 5.09 11.00
N SER A 336 15.59 6.38 11.28
CA SER A 336 16.47 7.00 12.25
C SER A 336 16.22 6.55 13.70
N LYS A 337 14.99 6.16 14.03
CA LYS A 337 14.61 5.69 15.39
C LYS A 337 15.31 4.39 15.79
N SER A 338 15.76 3.58 14.84
CA SER A 338 16.45 2.32 15.15
C SER A 338 17.88 2.49 15.65
N GLY A 339 18.43 3.71 15.67
CA GLY A 339 19.80 4.04 16.13
C GLY A 339 20.92 3.53 15.22
N LYS A 340 20.61 2.91 14.07
CA LYS A 340 21.58 2.44 13.08
C LYS A 340 21.30 3.12 11.74
N ALA A 341 22.33 3.66 11.10
CA ALA A 341 22.25 4.17 9.74
C ALA A 341 22.02 2.99 8.79
N ARG A 342 20.79 2.83 8.31
CA ARG A 342 20.39 1.75 7.40
C ARG A 342 19.66 2.24 6.15
N GLU A 343 19.48 3.55 6.04
CA GLU A 343 18.88 4.19 4.88
C GLU A 343 19.95 4.55 3.85
N GLU A 344 19.75 4.12 2.62
CA GLU A 344 20.40 4.66 1.43
C GLU A 344 19.36 5.46 0.67
N PHE A 345 19.46 6.80 0.69
CA PHE A 345 18.46 7.71 0.14
C PHE A 345 18.90 8.31 -1.19
N HIS A 346 18.01 8.30 -2.18
CA HIS A 346 18.22 8.98 -3.47
C HIS A 346 16.97 9.72 -3.93
N ARG A 347 17.18 10.85 -4.58
CA ARG A 347 16.12 11.59 -5.28
C ARG A 347 16.14 11.27 -6.76
N ILE A 348 14.97 10.96 -7.28
CA ILE A 348 14.70 10.75 -8.70
C ILE A 348 14.01 12.02 -9.19
N GLU A 349 14.83 12.97 -9.63
CA GLU A 349 14.38 14.29 -10.06
C GLU A 349 13.37 14.17 -11.19
N LYS A 350 12.23 14.88 -11.08
CA LYS A 350 11.09 14.87 -12.01
C LYS A 350 10.46 13.48 -12.24
N GLY A 351 10.79 12.49 -11.43
CA GLY A 351 10.13 11.19 -11.46
C GLY A 351 8.66 11.31 -11.04
N ASN A 352 7.74 10.86 -11.89
CA ASN A 352 6.33 10.74 -11.53
C ASN A 352 6.07 9.40 -10.84
N HIS A 353 4.88 9.22 -10.25
CA HIS A 353 4.54 8.11 -9.36
C HIS A 353 4.93 6.69 -9.85
N TYR A 354 4.81 6.41 -11.14
CA TYR A 354 5.15 5.12 -11.76
C TYR A 354 6.19 5.26 -12.87
N LEU A 355 6.88 6.37 -12.97
CA LEU A 355 7.84 6.70 -14.03
C LEU A 355 7.25 6.52 -15.44
N LYS A 356 5.93 6.72 -15.57
CA LYS A 356 5.21 6.57 -16.84
C LYS A 356 5.75 7.59 -17.86
N GLY A 357 6.21 7.07 -19.01
CA GLY A 357 6.81 7.89 -20.07
C GLY A 357 8.24 8.36 -19.74
N GLN A 358 8.91 7.78 -18.74
CA GLN A 358 10.24 8.16 -18.27
C GLN A 358 11.21 6.98 -18.25
N PRO A 359 11.48 6.33 -19.40
CA PRO A 359 12.28 5.10 -19.45
C PRO A 359 13.69 5.25 -18.89
N GLU A 360 14.33 6.43 -19.04
CA GLU A 360 15.65 6.72 -18.49
C GLU A 360 15.67 6.71 -16.96
N LEU A 361 14.60 7.21 -16.34
CA LEU A 361 14.47 7.17 -14.87
C LEU A 361 14.17 5.75 -14.38
N VAL A 362 13.46 4.93 -15.16
CA VAL A 362 13.27 3.50 -14.86
C VAL A 362 14.60 2.77 -14.84
N GLU A 363 15.46 2.99 -15.84
CA GLU A 363 16.81 2.40 -15.88
C GLU A 363 17.67 2.89 -14.71
N ARG A 364 17.61 4.19 -14.37
CA ARG A 364 18.33 4.75 -13.21
C ARG A 364 17.89 4.09 -11.89
N VAL A 365 16.58 3.90 -11.69
CA VAL A 365 16.05 3.21 -10.50
C VAL A 365 16.54 1.77 -10.44
N ALA A 366 16.60 1.09 -11.57
CA ALA A 366 17.12 -0.26 -11.65
C ALA A 366 18.63 -0.34 -11.34
N ASP A 367 19.43 0.63 -11.81
CA ASP A 367 20.87 0.72 -11.49
C ASP A 367 21.11 0.94 -9.99
N LEU A 368 20.39 1.87 -9.38
CA LEU A 368 20.48 2.13 -7.94
C LEU A 368 20.08 0.89 -7.13
N SER A 369 19.02 0.21 -7.54
CA SER A 369 18.56 -1.02 -6.89
C SER A 369 19.58 -2.14 -7.01
N GLN A 370 20.22 -2.31 -8.18
CA GLN A 370 21.29 -3.29 -8.38
C GLN A 370 22.49 -2.99 -7.48
N ALA A 371 22.99 -1.76 -7.52
CA ALA A 371 24.16 -1.34 -6.73
C ALA A 371 23.92 -1.51 -5.22
N TRP A 372 22.73 -1.15 -4.75
CA TRP A 372 22.34 -1.33 -3.35
C TRP A 372 22.19 -2.81 -2.98
N SER A 373 21.54 -3.62 -3.81
CA SER A 373 21.30 -5.03 -3.52
C SER A 373 22.59 -5.84 -3.38
N GLN A 374 23.68 -5.41 -4.05
CA GLN A 374 24.99 -6.04 -3.92
C GLN A 374 25.61 -5.87 -2.53
N LYS A 375 25.18 -4.88 -1.77
CA LYS A 375 25.64 -4.59 -0.40
C LYS A 375 24.87 -5.38 0.67
N LEU A 376 23.74 -5.97 0.30
CA LEU A 376 22.91 -6.74 1.20
C LEU A 376 23.62 -8.03 1.67
N PRO A 377 23.33 -8.48 2.91
CA PRO A 377 23.92 -9.70 3.43
C PRO A 377 23.57 -10.91 2.56
N ARG A 378 24.53 -11.82 2.40
CA ARG A 378 24.28 -13.14 1.82
C ARG A 378 23.94 -14.11 2.93
N ARG A 379 22.89 -14.87 2.78
CA ARG A 379 22.69 -16.03 3.64
C ARG A 379 23.71 -17.09 3.24
N GLN A 380 24.43 -17.63 4.22
CA GLN A 380 25.16 -18.88 4.04
C GLN A 380 24.11 -19.99 3.94
N GLN A 381 24.16 -20.76 2.85
CA GLN A 381 23.32 -21.95 2.66
C GLN A 381 23.66 -23.02 3.68
#